data_ee9e3fb7c18ca1b4d1261eebb4d16b50
#
_entry.id   ee9e3fb7c18ca1b4d1261eebb4d16b50
#
_cell.length_a   1.000
_cell.length_b   1.000
_cell.length_c   1.000
_cell.angle_alpha   90.00
_cell.angle_beta   90.00
_cell.angle_gamma   90.00
#
_symmetry.space_group_name_H-M   'P 1'
#
loop_
_entity.id
_entity.type
_entity.pdbx_description
1 polymer ?
#
loop_
_entity_poly.entity_id
_entity_poly.type
_entity_poly.pdbx_seq_one_letter_code
_entity_poly.pdbx_strand_id
1 'polypeptide(L)'
;MFTNQMLTVKALRSTAKGARCSASGTAYERQIAAVCRLATLPNGTPLCSQTDADLAGSGAGIDIKLNWLSTGDIGVEAKRPTPDWMQMKLIAGLNGAYVGVAGGKIPEASRLIFNQVLSALTLFGGKTPPFLLGDITYSDWTKLKAASSDFKDVYIPCGSDTIAALYKAKGCQYIQIAGKGLYHTGIDVCGFGVPAFVCDQQVRIRIKVHGRCSNRGFASLSIMAAAQPVSLPGLTASPYSLDLASKLPLLTDPSSQVEISH
;
A
#
# COMPACT_ATOMS: atom_id res chain seq x y z
N MET A 1 10.53 27.58 -28.58
CA MET A 1 11.55 26.61 -28.09
C MET A 1 11.56 26.40 -26.59
N PHE A 2 11.01 27.29 -25.76
CA PHE A 2 11.04 27.17 -24.28
C PHE A 2 10.04 26.20 -23.65
N THR A 3 8.98 25.82 -24.36
CA THR A 3 7.91 24.94 -23.83
C THR A 3 8.32 23.47 -23.68
N ASN A 4 9.19 22.96 -24.55
CA ASN A 4 9.60 21.54 -24.50
C ASN A 4 10.56 21.23 -23.34
N GLN A 5 11.44 22.15 -22.97
CA GLN A 5 12.35 21.94 -21.83
C GLN A 5 11.61 21.90 -20.48
N MET A 6 10.55 22.70 -20.33
CA MET A 6 9.77 22.75 -19.09
C MET A 6 8.91 21.48 -18.89
N LEU A 7 8.42 20.89 -19.97
CA LEU A 7 7.66 19.63 -19.95
C LEU A 7 8.53 18.42 -19.62
N THR A 8 9.75 18.36 -20.17
CA THR A 8 10.74 17.33 -19.87
C THR A 8 11.17 17.37 -18.39
N VAL A 9 11.38 18.56 -17.84
CA VAL A 9 11.74 18.75 -16.44
C VAL A 9 10.62 18.31 -15.48
N LYS A 10 9.35 18.56 -15.81
CA LYS A 10 8.22 18.08 -14.98
C LYS A 10 8.07 16.56 -15.00
N ALA A 11 8.22 15.92 -16.14
CA ALA A 11 8.19 14.46 -16.28
C ALA A 11 9.36 13.81 -15.52
N LEU A 12 10.56 14.34 -15.62
CA LEU A 12 11.74 13.89 -14.89
C LEU A 12 11.59 14.06 -13.37
N ARG A 13 10.99 15.18 -12.90
CA ARG A 13 10.71 15.39 -11.47
C ARG A 13 9.69 14.40 -10.91
N SER A 14 8.68 14.00 -11.69
CA SER A 14 7.69 13.01 -11.29
C SER A 14 8.30 11.61 -11.15
N THR A 15 9.15 11.19 -12.08
CA THR A 15 9.85 9.90 -12.02
C THR A 15 10.87 9.86 -10.88
N ALA A 16 11.62 10.94 -10.66
CA ALA A 16 12.56 11.05 -9.55
C ALA A 16 11.86 10.99 -8.18
N LYS A 17 10.67 11.61 -8.05
CA LYS A 17 9.84 11.51 -6.83
C LYS A 17 9.37 10.08 -6.59
N GLY A 18 8.90 9.39 -7.63
CA GLY A 18 8.47 7.99 -7.55
C GLY A 18 9.62 7.06 -7.15
N ALA A 19 10.80 7.23 -7.75
CA ALA A 19 11.99 6.47 -7.41
C ALA A 19 12.44 6.68 -5.95
N ARG A 20 12.42 7.94 -5.46
CA ARG A 20 12.73 8.24 -4.05
C ARG A 20 11.72 7.61 -3.09
N CYS A 21 10.43 7.63 -3.42
CA CYS A 21 9.40 6.98 -2.57
C CYS A 21 9.62 5.46 -2.51
N SER A 22 9.94 4.82 -3.63
CA SER A 22 10.24 3.39 -3.68
C SER A 22 11.51 3.05 -2.90
N ALA A 23 12.62 3.75 -3.14
CA ALA A 23 13.87 3.54 -2.40
C ALA A 23 13.70 3.72 -0.89
N SER A 24 12.89 4.71 -0.49
CA SER A 24 12.58 4.99 0.90
C SER A 24 11.69 3.92 1.54
N GLY A 25 10.78 3.28 0.77
CA GLY A 25 9.99 2.14 1.23
C GLY A 25 10.89 0.94 1.50
N THR A 26 11.70 0.55 0.51
CA THR A 26 12.65 -0.56 0.64
C THR A 26 13.67 -0.33 1.76
N ALA A 27 14.13 0.91 1.99
CA ALA A 27 15.00 1.21 3.12
C ALA A 27 14.31 0.95 4.47
N TYR A 28 13.02 1.26 4.59
CA TYR A 28 12.25 1.00 5.79
C TYR A 28 12.02 -0.49 6.02
N GLU A 29 11.69 -1.25 4.99
CA GLU A 29 11.60 -2.72 5.05
C GLU A 29 12.91 -3.34 5.54
N ARG A 30 14.05 -2.90 5.00
CA ARG A 30 15.39 -3.34 5.45
C ARG A 30 15.67 -3.01 6.91
N GLN A 31 15.25 -1.84 7.39
CA GLN A 31 15.39 -1.46 8.80
C GLN A 31 14.62 -2.42 9.70
N ILE A 32 13.36 -2.73 9.39
CA ILE A 32 12.54 -3.70 10.15
C ILE A 32 13.21 -5.08 10.14
N ALA A 33 13.57 -5.58 8.96
CA ALA A 33 14.20 -6.89 8.84
C ALA A 33 15.52 -6.98 9.62
N ALA A 34 16.34 -5.92 9.62
CA ALA A 34 17.59 -5.86 10.39
C ALA A 34 17.34 -5.96 11.91
N VAL A 35 16.34 -5.24 12.42
CA VAL A 35 15.97 -5.32 13.84
C VAL A 35 15.45 -6.71 14.18
N CYS A 36 14.57 -7.29 13.36
CA CYS A 36 13.99 -8.61 13.59
C CYS A 36 15.02 -9.75 13.44
N ARG A 37 16.05 -9.61 12.60
CA ARG A 37 17.15 -10.59 12.50
C ARG A 37 18.02 -10.66 13.77
N LEU A 38 18.14 -9.56 14.50
CA LEU A 38 18.89 -9.51 15.77
C LEU A 38 18.06 -9.99 16.96
N ALA A 39 16.75 -10.07 16.84
CA ALA A 39 15.85 -10.57 17.87
C ALA A 39 15.74 -12.10 17.77
N THR A 40 15.83 -12.78 18.90
CA THR A 40 15.84 -14.25 18.98
C THR A 40 14.60 -14.74 19.71
N LEU A 41 13.90 -15.69 19.12
CA LEU A 41 12.81 -16.43 19.75
C LEU A 41 13.34 -17.37 20.85
N PRO A 42 12.48 -17.82 21.79
CA PRO A 42 12.89 -18.73 22.87
C PRO A 42 13.59 -20.02 22.41
N ASN A 43 13.31 -20.50 21.21
CA ASN A 43 13.94 -21.67 20.62
C ASN A 43 15.30 -21.38 19.94
N GLY A 44 15.81 -20.15 20.04
CA GLY A 44 17.07 -19.74 19.42
C GLY A 44 16.98 -19.32 17.94
N THR A 45 15.78 -19.39 17.33
CA THR A 45 15.57 -18.95 15.94
C THR A 45 15.47 -17.42 15.87
N PRO A 46 16.09 -16.74 14.88
CA PRO A 46 15.88 -15.30 14.70
C PRO A 46 14.41 -15.01 14.32
N LEU A 47 13.88 -13.88 14.80
CA LEU A 47 12.50 -13.47 14.52
C LEU A 47 12.25 -13.27 13.01
N CYS A 48 13.26 -12.93 12.22
CA CYS A 48 13.18 -12.83 10.76
C CYS A 48 14.42 -13.45 10.12
N SER A 49 14.23 -14.29 9.10
CA SER A 49 15.31 -14.94 8.34
C SER A 49 15.51 -14.35 6.94
N GLN A 50 14.66 -13.39 6.51
CA GLN A 50 14.78 -12.79 5.19
C GLN A 50 16.10 -12.00 5.06
N THR A 51 16.75 -12.16 3.92
CA THR A 51 17.93 -11.37 3.51
C THR A 51 17.50 -10.07 2.85
N ASP A 52 18.42 -9.15 2.62
CA ASP A 52 18.12 -7.90 1.91
C ASP A 52 17.71 -8.14 0.45
N ALA A 53 18.11 -9.28 -0.14
CA ALA A 53 17.69 -9.68 -1.49
C ALA A 53 16.21 -10.10 -1.53
N ASP A 54 15.69 -10.70 -0.45
CA ASP A 54 14.30 -11.14 -0.35
C ASP A 54 13.34 -9.94 -0.20
N LEU A 55 13.84 -8.80 0.25
CA LEU A 55 13.08 -7.56 0.47
C LEU A 55 12.99 -6.68 -0.79
N ALA A 56 13.63 -7.08 -1.88
CA ALA A 56 13.67 -6.28 -3.10
C ALA A 56 12.42 -6.50 -3.94
N GLY A 57 11.49 -5.57 -3.90
CA GLY A 57 10.50 -5.49 -4.96
C GLY A 57 9.10 -5.00 -4.57
N SER A 58 8.57 -4.12 -5.41
CA SER A 58 7.15 -3.82 -5.46
C SER A 58 6.41 -5.03 -6.02
N GLY A 59 5.73 -5.81 -5.21
CA GLY A 59 5.00 -6.98 -5.67
C GLY A 59 3.80 -7.34 -4.82
N ALA A 60 3.16 -8.44 -5.16
CA ALA A 60 2.09 -9.04 -4.36
C ALA A 60 2.62 -9.73 -3.10
N GLY A 61 3.93 -9.79 -2.92
CA GLY A 61 4.57 -10.47 -1.79
C GLY A 61 4.38 -9.75 -0.46
N ILE A 62 4.55 -10.49 0.62
CA ILE A 62 4.61 -9.99 1.99
C ILE A 62 5.93 -9.23 2.14
N ASP A 63 5.89 -8.04 2.75
CA ASP A 63 7.08 -7.21 2.91
C ASP A 63 8.07 -7.81 3.91
N ILE A 64 7.59 -8.24 5.08
CA ILE A 64 8.39 -8.90 6.13
C ILE A 64 7.70 -10.20 6.53
N LYS A 65 8.49 -11.27 6.66
CA LYS A 65 8.05 -12.55 7.21
C LYS A 65 8.73 -12.77 8.55
N LEU A 66 7.93 -12.89 9.60
CA LEU A 66 8.41 -13.25 10.90
C LEU A 66 8.32 -14.76 11.09
N ASN A 67 9.36 -15.38 11.62
CA ASN A 67 9.28 -16.73 12.12
C ASN A 67 8.46 -16.73 13.42
N TRP A 68 7.50 -17.65 13.57
CA TRP A 68 6.74 -17.80 14.81
C TRP A 68 6.57 -19.27 15.15
N LEU A 69 6.74 -19.60 16.41
CA LEU A 69 6.91 -20.99 16.85
C LEU A 69 5.70 -21.89 16.58
N SER A 70 4.50 -21.36 16.71
CA SER A 70 3.26 -22.16 16.66
C SER A 70 2.52 -22.06 15.33
N THR A 71 2.74 -21.01 14.55
CA THR A 71 1.93 -20.70 13.36
C THR A 71 2.72 -20.64 12.06
N GLY A 72 4.06 -20.78 12.13
CA GLY A 72 4.94 -20.62 10.97
C GLY A 72 5.15 -19.15 10.59
N ASP A 73 5.28 -18.89 9.29
CA ASP A 73 5.56 -17.54 8.79
C ASP A 73 4.39 -16.59 9.03
N ILE A 74 4.66 -15.50 9.72
CA ILE A 74 3.73 -14.40 9.97
C ILE A 74 4.03 -13.25 9.04
N GLY A 75 3.06 -12.85 8.21
CA GLY A 75 3.21 -11.76 7.27
C GLY A 75 3.01 -10.38 7.93
N VAL A 76 3.93 -9.46 7.65
CA VAL A 76 3.85 -8.06 8.05
C VAL A 76 3.97 -7.16 6.84
N GLU A 77 3.07 -6.23 6.71
CA GLU A 77 3.15 -5.14 5.74
C GLU A 77 3.85 -3.94 6.36
N ALA A 78 4.87 -3.41 5.71
CA ALA A 78 5.61 -2.24 6.16
C ALA A 78 5.07 -0.96 5.49
N LYS A 79 4.66 0.02 6.28
CA LYS A 79 4.11 1.28 5.77
C LYS A 79 4.78 2.50 6.37
N ARG A 80 4.99 3.48 5.51
CA ARG A 80 5.28 4.85 5.95
C ARG A 80 3.97 5.63 6.08
N PRO A 81 3.91 6.68 6.92
CA PRO A 81 2.71 7.50 7.10
C PRO A 81 2.48 8.42 5.88
N THR A 82 2.54 7.84 4.68
CA THR A 82 2.26 8.53 3.42
C THR A 82 0.96 8.01 2.85
N PRO A 83 0.15 8.83 2.17
CA PRO A 83 -1.07 8.37 1.52
C PRO A 83 -0.76 7.41 0.36
N ASP A 84 -1.77 6.75 -0.15
CA ASP A 84 -1.72 5.80 -1.27
C ASP A 84 -1.09 4.44 -0.90
N TRP A 85 -1.74 3.74 0.01
CA TRP A 85 -1.45 2.34 0.30
C TRP A 85 -2.17 1.43 -0.71
N MET A 86 -1.63 0.26 -1.00
CA MET A 86 -2.17 -0.75 -1.90
C MET A 86 -2.84 -0.15 -3.16
N GLN A 87 -2.02 0.26 -4.13
CA GLN A 87 -2.50 0.86 -5.37
C GLN A 87 -2.87 -0.21 -6.40
N MET A 88 -4.02 -0.05 -7.05
CA MET A 88 -4.49 -0.92 -8.13
C MET A 88 -4.87 -0.13 -9.36
N LYS A 89 -4.64 -0.72 -10.54
CA LYS A 89 -5.14 -0.17 -11.80
C LYS A 89 -6.62 -0.56 -11.96
N LEU A 90 -7.45 0.41 -12.30
CA LEU A 90 -8.86 0.19 -12.61
C LEU A 90 -9.07 0.03 -14.12
N ILE A 91 -10.07 -0.77 -14.46
CA ILE A 91 -10.66 -0.85 -15.80
C ILE A 91 -11.92 -0.01 -15.76
N ALA A 92 -12.02 0.96 -16.65
CA ALA A 92 -13.23 1.75 -16.87
C ALA A 92 -13.74 1.52 -18.28
N GLY A 93 -15.04 1.40 -18.41
CA GLY A 93 -15.74 1.40 -19.67
C GLY A 93 -15.99 2.82 -20.17
N LEU A 94 -16.68 2.93 -21.29
CA LEU A 94 -17.18 4.20 -21.80
C LEU A 94 -18.16 4.81 -20.79
N ASN A 95 -18.30 6.13 -20.82
CA ASN A 95 -19.12 6.90 -19.87
C ASN A 95 -18.70 6.72 -18.39
N GLY A 96 -17.42 6.50 -18.14
CA GLY A 96 -16.88 6.37 -16.78
C GLY A 96 -17.39 5.17 -15.99
N ALA A 97 -18.07 4.23 -16.63
CA ALA A 97 -18.54 3.03 -15.95
C ALA A 97 -17.36 2.26 -15.36
N TYR A 98 -17.43 1.97 -14.08
CA TYR A 98 -16.46 1.09 -13.44
C TYR A 98 -16.68 -0.35 -13.90
N VAL A 99 -15.66 -1.01 -14.42
CA VAL A 99 -15.72 -2.38 -14.91
C VAL A 99 -15.08 -3.37 -13.93
N GLY A 100 -13.98 -2.98 -13.32
CA GLY A 100 -13.27 -3.84 -12.38
C GLY A 100 -11.84 -3.40 -12.10
N VAL A 101 -11.16 -4.18 -11.29
CA VAL A 101 -9.73 -4.03 -11.05
C VAL A 101 -8.96 -4.84 -12.08
N ALA A 102 -7.98 -4.20 -12.73
CA ALA A 102 -7.12 -4.90 -13.68
C ALA A 102 -6.34 -6.02 -12.97
N GLY A 103 -6.17 -7.15 -13.66
CA GLY A 103 -5.29 -8.22 -13.24
C GLY A 103 -3.89 -7.70 -12.95
N GLY A 104 -3.11 -8.44 -12.16
CA GLY A 104 -1.77 -8.04 -11.78
C GLY A 104 -1.23 -8.88 -10.64
N LYS A 105 -0.20 -8.37 -9.98
CA LYS A 105 0.48 -9.05 -8.86
C LYS A 105 -0.31 -9.04 -7.54
N ILE A 106 -1.46 -8.35 -7.48
CA ILE A 106 -2.26 -8.25 -6.26
C ILE A 106 -3.16 -9.48 -6.13
N PRO A 107 -3.24 -10.11 -4.97
CA PRO A 107 -4.08 -11.28 -4.74
C PRO A 107 -5.54 -11.04 -5.13
N GLU A 108 -6.20 -12.07 -5.63
CA GLU A 108 -7.59 -11.96 -6.05
C GLU A 108 -8.52 -11.55 -4.92
N ALA A 109 -8.32 -12.08 -3.73
CA ALA A 109 -9.10 -11.70 -2.55
C ALA A 109 -9.04 -10.20 -2.25
N SER A 110 -7.85 -9.57 -2.38
CA SER A 110 -7.74 -8.10 -2.25
C SER A 110 -8.44 -7.36 -3.40
N ARG A 111 -8.42 -7.90 -4.62
CA ARG A 111 -9.16 -7.32 -5.75
C ARG A 111 -10.68 -7.37 -5.54
N LEU A 112 -11.19 -8.45 -4.97
CA LEU A 112 -12.62 -8.57 -4.64
C LEU A 112 -13.06 -7.51 -3.62
N ILE A 113 -12.26 -7.21 -2.60
CA ILE A 113 -12.55 -6.14 -1.63
C ILE A 113 -12.63 -4.79 -2.34
N PHE A 114 -11.67 -4.46 -3.22
CA PHE A 114 -11.75 -3.22 -4.00
C PHE A 114 -12.99 -3.19 -4.90
N ASN A 115 -13.33 -4.30 -5.55
CA ASN A 115 -14.53 -4.39 -6.38
C ASN A 115 -15.81 -4.14 -5.56
N GLN A 116 -15.90 -4.62 -4.33
CA GLN A 116 -17.03 -4.35 -3.43
C GLN A 116 -17.12 -2.87 -3.06
N VAL A 117 -16.01 -2.25 -2.67
CA VAL A 117 -15.97 -0.81 -2.33
C VAL A 117 -16.31 0.07 -3.53
N LEU A 118 -15.93 -0.34 -4.73
CA LEU A 118 -16.08 0.45 -5.96
C LEU A 118 -17.30 0.04 -6.80
N SER A 119 -18.08 -0.95 -6.35
CA SER A 119 -19.28 -1.40 -7.06
C SER A 119 -20.28 -0.24 -7.24
N ALA A 120 -20.91 -0.20 -8.36
CA ALA A 120 -21.91 0.83 -8.74
C ALA A 120 -21.37 2.27 -8.88
N LEU A 121 -20.04 2.46 -8.95
CA LEU A 121 -19.48 3.78 -9.15
C LEU A 121 -19.51 4.22 -10.61
N THR A 122 -19.88 5.47 -10.79
CA THR A 122 -19.65 6.20 -12.03
C THR A 122 -18.42 7.08 -11.85
N LEU A 123 -17.32 6.70 -12.50
CA LEU A 123 -16.07 7.46 -12.42
C LEU A 123 -16.19 8.78 -13.18
N PHE A 124 -15.57 9.83 -12.67
CA PHE A 124 -15.46 11.12 -13.34
C PHE A 124 -16.79 11.74 -13.79
N GLY A 125 -17.88 11.50 -13.03
CA GLY A 125 -19.20 12.02 -13.37
C GLY A 125 -19.76 11.49 -14.69
N GLY A 126 -19.38 10.29 -15.10
CA GLY A 126 -19.81 9.66 -16.35
C GLY A 126 -19.00 10.09 -17.58
N LYS A 127 -17.95 10.87 -17.42
CA LYS A 127 -17.10 11.31 -18.53
C LYS A 127 -16.00 10.30 -18.82
N THR A 128 -15.85 9.97 -20.09
CA THR A 128 -14.78 9.08 -20.56
C THR A 128 -13.47 9.83 -20.65
N PRO A 129 -12.41 9.42 -19.93
CA PRO A 129 -11.08 10.00 -20.09
C PRO A 129 -10.60 9.81 -21.55
N PRO A 130 -10.12 10.87 -22.23
CA PRO A 130 -9.76 10.80 -23.65
C PRO A 130 -8.74 9.72 -24.00
N PHE A 131 -7.83 9.39 -23.10
CA PHE A 131 -6.82 8.34 -23.31
C PHE A 131 -7.40 6.92 -23.36
N LEU A 132 -8.67 6.73 -23.04
CA LEU A 132 -9.38 5.46 -23.25
C LEU A 132 -9.96 5.36 -24.67
N LEU A 133 -10.07 6.46 -25.38
CA LEU A 133 -10.58 6.55 -26.74
C LEU A 133 -9.44 6.55 -27.78
N GLY A 134 -8.24 6.93 -27.37
CA GLY A 134 -7.08 7.02 -28.26
C GLY A 134 -5.87 7.65 -27.58
N ASP A 135 -4.78 7.70 -28.29
CA ASP A 135 -3.54 8.31 -27.78
C ASP A 135 -3.71 9.81 -27.51
N ILE A 136 -3.21 10.26 -26.38
CA ILE A 136 -3.18 11.68 -26.02
C ILE A 136 -1.76 12.10 -25.67
N THR A 137 -1.33 13.29 -26.10
CA THR A 137 -0.01 13.80 -25.72
C THR A 137 0.00 14.24 -24.25
N TYR A 138 1.16 14.25 -23.63
CA TYR A 138 1.30 14.76 -22.26
C TYR A 138 0.91 16.25 -22.15
N SER A 139 1.19 17.03 -23.19
CA SER A 139 0.81 18.45 -23.27
C SER A 139 -0.70 18.61 -23.25
N ASP A 140 -1.42 17.88 -24.11
CA ASP A 140 -2.87 18.00 -24.22
C ASP A 140 -3.57 17.49 -22.97
N TRP A 141 -3.07 16.39 -22.40
CA TRP A 141 -3.57 15.92 -21.10
C TRP A 141 -3.39 16.97 -20.00
N THR A 142 -2.23 17.67 -19.95
CA THR A 142 -1.97 18.71 -18.96
C THR A 142 -2.89 19.91 -19.16
N LYS A 143 -3.12 20.34 -20.41
CA LYS A 143 -4.06 21.42 -20.74
C LYS A 143 -5.49 21.05 -20.35
N LEU A 144 -5.93 19.83 -20.67
CA LEU A 144 -7.24 19.33 -20.31
C LEU A 144 -7.45 19.34 -18.78
N LYS A 145 -6.49 18.83 -18.01
CA LYS A 145 -6.56 18.85 -16.54
C LYS A 145 -6.56 20.27 -15.95
N ALA A 146 -5.95 21.22 -16.62
CA ALA A 146 -5.95 22.62 -16.18
C ALA A 146 -7.28 23.33 -16.51
N ALA A 147 -7.89 22.97 -17.62
CA ALA A 147 -9.12 23.59 -18.12
C ALA A 147 -10.40 23.02 -17.49
N SER A 148 -10.36 21.82 -16.94
CA SER A 148 -11.56 21.12 -16.46
C SER A 148 -11.32 20.46 -15.09
N SER A 149 -12.40 20.41 -14.29
CA SER A 149 -12.42 19.62 -13.04
C SER A 149 -12.82 18.17 -13.25
N ASP A 150 -13.17 17.76 -14.47
CA ASP A 150 -13.79 16.46 -14.78
C ASP A 150 -12.95 15.25 -14.35
N PHE A 151 -11.62 15.37 -14.47
CA PHE A 151 -10.70 14.29 -14.17
C PHE A 151 -9.85 14.53 -12.94
N LYS A 152 -10.40 15.30 -11.97
CA LYS A 152 -9.80 15.45 -10.64
C LYS A 152 -9.85 14.12 -9.87
N ASP A 153 -9.04 14.05 -8.84
CA ASP A 153 -9.04 12.92 -7.92
C ASP A 153 -10.41 12.82 -7.22
N VAL A 154 -10.92 11.59 -7.12
CA VAL A 154 -12.18 11.26 -6.42
C VAL A 154 -11.82 10.50 -5.16
N TYR A 155 -12.51 10.78 -4.07
CA TYR A 155 -12.31 10.15 -2.77
C TYR A 155 -13.62 9.50 -2.32
N ILE A 156 -13.55 8.22 -2.01
CA ILE A 156 -14.72 7.40 -1.63
C ILE A 156 -14.48 6.88 -0.23
N PRO A 157 -15.29 7.30 0.76
CA PRO A 157 -15.21 6.73 2.09
C PRO A 157 -15.42 5.22 2.05
N CYS A 158 -14.72 4.48 2.88
CA CYS A 158 -14.87 3.03 3.03
C CYS A 158 -14.83 2.62 4.51
N GLY A 159 -15.09 1.36 4.80
CA GLY A 159 -15.10 0.84 6.17
C GLY A 159 -13.77 1.07 6.88
N SER A 160 -13.82 1.30 8.19
CA SER A 160 -12.66 1.60 9.02
C SER A 160 -11.65 0.44 9.14
N ASP A 161 -12.00 -0.74 8.64
CA ASP A 161 -11.20 -1.96 8.60
C ASP A 161 -10.81 -2.40 7.17
N THR A 162 -11.23 -1.65 6.14
CA THR A 162 -11.00 -2.01 4.72
C THR A 162 -9.52 -2.25 4.42
N ILE A 163 -8.62 -1.39 4.90
CA ILE A 163 -7.18 -1.54 4.70
C ILE A 163 -6.66 -2.80 5.41
N ALA A 164 -7.12 -3.07 6.64
CA ALA A 164 -6.78 -4.28 7.35
C ALA A 164 -7.22 -5.53 6.58
N ALA A 165 -8.45 -5.54 6.06
CA ALA A 165 -8.98 -6.62 5.24
C ALA A 165 -8.16 -6.82 3.95
N LEU A 166 -7.76 -5.73 3.27
CA LEU A 166 -6.92 -5.78 2.07
C LEU A 166 -5.57 -6.44 2.35
N TYR A 167 -4.90 -6.10 3.45
CA TYR A 167 -3.61 -6.69 3.80
C TYR A 167 -3.73 -8.09 4.36
N LYS A 168 -4.78 -8.38 5.12
CA LYS A 168 -5.11 -9.75 5.53
C LYS A 168 -5.31 -10.66 4.31
N ALA A 169 -6.03 -10.19 3.30
CA ALA A 169 -6.21 -10.91 2.04
C ALA A 169 -4.89 -11.08 1.24
N LYS A 170 -3.88 -10.21 1.47
CA LYS A 170 -2.52 -10.35 0.95
C LYS A 170 -1.68 -11.38 1.73
N GLY A 171 -2.17 -11.84 2.89
CA GLY A 171 -1.45 -12.76 3.79
C GLY A 171 -0.68 -12.06 4.90
N CYS A 172 -0.97 -10.78 5.17
CA CYS A 172 -0.34 -10.03 6.26
C CYS A 172 -1.23 -10.05 7.50
N GLN A 173 -0.75 -10.62 8.60
CA GLN A 173 -1.40 -10.61 9.90
C GLN A 173 -1.20 -9.29 10.64
N TYR A 174 -0.13 -8.56 10.27
CA TYR A 174 0.23 -7.28 10.89
C TYR A 174 0.56 -6.20 9.87
N ILE A 175 0.43 -4.95 10.31
CA ILE A 175 0.89 -3.75 9.61
C ILE A 175 1.83 -2.99 10.54
N GLN A 176 3.08 -2.81 10.13
CA GLN A 176 4.04 -1.96 10.81
C GLN A 176 4.03 -0.57 10.17
N ILE A 177 3.77 0.47 10.95
CA ILE A 177 3.70 1.85 10.47
C ILE A 177 4.83 2.66 11.10
N ALA A 178 5.67 3.26 10.27
CA ALA A 178 6.78 4.10 10.73
C ALA A 178 6.29 5.23 11.66
N GLY A 179 6.87 5.30 12.85
CA GLY A 179 6.52 6.28 13.87
C GLY A 179 5.17 6.07 14.57
N LYS A 180 4.44 4.97 14.28
CA LYS A 180 3.16 4.62 14.92
C LYS A 180 3.19 3.24 15.59
N GLY A 181 4.01 2.31 15.09
CA GLY A 181 4.18 0.98 15.66
C GLY A 181 3.45 -0.12 14.88
N LEU A 182 3.24 -1.24 15.55
CA LEU A 182 2.71 -2.48 15.01
C LEU A 182 1.21 -2.63 15.32
N TYR A 183 0.43 -3.07 14.34
CA TYR A 183 -1.02 -3.29 14.46
C TYR A 183 -1.40 -4.62 13.83
N HIS A 184 -2.41 -5.33 14.41
CA HIS A 184 -2.92 -6.53 13.76
C HIS A 184 -4.05 -6.23 12.75
N THR A 185 -4.21 -7.08 11.74
CA THR A 185 -5.21 -6.94 10.66
C THR A 185 -6.54 -7.64 10.94
N GLY A 186 -6.74 -8.15 12.13
CA GLY A 186 -7.96 -8.85 12.54
C GLY A 186 -7.78 -9.50 13.90
N ILE A 187 -6.83 -10.43 14.04
CA ILE A 187 -6.50 -11.12 15.29
C ILE A 187 -5.02 -10.93 15.57
N ASP A 188 -4.66 -10.70 16.81
CA ASP A 188 -3.27 -10.67 17.28
C ASP A 188 -2.76 -12.10 17.47
N VAL A 189 -2.43 -12.76 16.34
CA VAL A 189 -2.10 -14.19 16.31
C VAL A 189 -0.84 -14.58 17.07
N CYS A 190 0.05 -13.61 17.31
CA CYS A 190 1.27 -13.81 18.10
C CYS A 190 1.09 -13.43 19.57
N GLY A 191 -0.04 -12.86 19.94
CA GLY A 191 -0.27 -12.37 21.32
C GLY A 191 0.67 -11.21 21.69
N PHE A 192 1.08 -10.38 20.76
CA PHE A 192 1.99 -9.24 21.00
C PHE A 192 1.39 -8.14 21.86
N GLY A 193 0.06 -8.15 22.10
CA GLY A 193 -0.64 -7.09 22.81
C GLY A 193 -0.74 -5.79 21.99
N VAL A 194 -0.75 -5.89 20.67
CA VAL A 194 -0.88 -4.75 19.77
C VAL A 194 -2.34 -4.47 19.42
N PRO A 195 -2.71 -3.20 19.17
CA PRO A 195 -4.09 -2.85 18.80
C PRO A 195 -4.43 -3.30 17.36
N ALA A 196 -5.72 -3.41 17.07
CA ALA A 196 -6.22 -3.57 15.72
C ALA A 196 -5.94 -2.32 14.88
N PHE A 197 -5.68 -2.52 13.57
CA PHE A 197 -5.60 -1.41 12.64
C PHE A 197 -7.01 -0.95 12.25
N VAL A 198 -7.49 0.07 12.92
CA VAL A 198 -8.81 0.69 12.70
C VAL A 198 -8.65 2.21 12.67
N CYS A 199 -9.07 2.84 11.59
CA CYS A 199 -9.06 4.30 11.43
C CYS A 199 -10.03 4.71 10.31
N ASP A 200 -10.31 6.01 10.17
CA ASP A 200 -11.05 6.50 9.02
C ASP A 200 -10.27 6.25 7.74
N GLN A 201 -10.96 5.76 6.72
CA GLN A 201 -10.35 5.31 5.49
C GLN A 201 -11.15 5.75 4.27
N GLN A 202 -10.44 5.87 3.15
CA GLN A 202 -11.04 6.18 1.86
C GLN A 202 -10.29 5.49 0.74
N VAL A 203 -10.95 5.31 -0.39
CA VAL A 203 -10.30 4.96 -1.65
C VAL A 203 -10.15 6.22 -2.48
N ARG A 204 -8.91 6.57 -2.82
CA ARG A 204 -8.60 7.63 -3.77
C ARG A 204 -8.53 7.07 -5.16
N ILE A 205 -9.32 7.62 -6.08
CA ILE A 205 -9.24 7.33 -7.51
C ILE A 205 -8.60 8.50 -8.20
N ARG A 206 -7.61 8.24 -9.04
CA ARG A 206 -6.91 9.27 -9.81
C ARG A 206 -6.45 8.78 -11.17
N ILE A 207 -6.25 9.68 -12.11
CA ILE A 207 -5.53 9.39 -13.33
C ILE A 207 -4.03 9.64 -13.10
N LYS A 208 -3.25 8.57 -13.18
CA LYS A 208 -1.81 8.58 -12.97
C LYS A 208 -1.09 8.65 -14.31
N VAL A 209 -0.16 9.58 -14.41
CA VAL A 209 0.81 9.63 -15.51
C VAL A 209 1.98 8.73 -15.13
N HIS A 210 2.21 7.69 -15.92
CA HIS A 210 3.42 6.87 -15.82
C HIS A 210 4.52 7.58 -16.61
N GLY A 211 5.65 7.88 -15.99
CA GLY A 211 6.70 8.75 -16.52
C GLY A 211 7.45 8.28 -17.79
N ARG A 212 6.86 7.38 -18.57
CA ARG A 212 7.33 7.00 -19.90
C ARG A 212 6.43 7.65 -20.93
N CYS A 213 6.82 8.85 -21.39
CA CYS A 213 6.34 9.30 -22.67
C CYS A 213 6.96 8.40 -23.74
N SER A 214 6.17 7.88 -24.66
CA SER A 214 6.70 7.24 -25.86
C SER A 214 7.56 8.25 -26.64
N ASN A 215 8.45 7.78 -27.49
CA ASN A 215 9.24 8.64 -28.40
C ASN A 215 8.36 9.56 -29.29
N ARG A 216 7.05 9.33 -29.32
CA ARG A 216 6.05 10.14 -30.05
C ARG A 216 5.38 11.21 -29.17
N GLY A 217 5.80 11.41 -27.92
CA GLY A 217 5.23 12.41 -27.00
C GLY A 217 3.90 12.02 -26.37
N PHE A 218 3.41 10.81 -26.60
CA PHE A 218 2.18 10.32 -25.96
C PHE A 218 2.37 10.03 -24.48
N ALA A 219 1.35 10.32 -23.69
CA ALA A 219 1.33 10.07 -22.27
C ALA A 219 0.86 8.64 -21.99
N SER A 220 1.63 7.88 -21.21
CA SER A 220 1.14 6.65 -20.62
C SER A 220 0.30 6.97 -19.39
N LEU A 221 -1.00 6.74 -19.48
CA LEU A 221 -1.98 7.07 -18.45
C LEU A 221 -2.70 5.81 -17.95
N SER A 222 -3.09 5.82 -16.69
CA SER A 222 -3.99 4.81 -16.15
C SER A 222 -4.86 5.37 -15.04
N ILE A 223 -6.05 4.81 -14.87
CA ILE A 223 -6.90 5.06 -13.72
C ILE A 223 -6.38 4.17 -12.59
N MET A 224 -6.11 4.76 -11.44
CA MET A 224 -5.58 4.07 -10.26
C MET A 224 -6.49 4.30 -9.07
N ALA A 225 -6.80 3.24 -8.35
CA ALA A 225 -7.34 3.32 -7.00
C ALA A 225 -6.20 3.10 -5.98
N ALA A 226 -6.28 3.77 -4.85
CA ALA A 226 -5.39 3.56 -3.73
C ALA A 226 -6.18 3.65 -2.41
N ALA A 227 -6.03 2.67 -1.54
CA ALA A 227 -6.55 2.77 -0.19
C ALA A 227 -5.74 3.80 0.60
N GLN A 228 -6.40 4.66 1.34
CA GLN A 228 -5.79 5.72 2.13
C GLN A 228 -6.33 5.72 3.55
N PRO A 229 -5.48 5.63 4.59
CA PRO A 229 -5.88 6.03 5.92
C PRO A 229 -6.02 7.56 5.97
N VAL A 230 -7.15 8.05 6.49
CA VAL A 230 -7.46 9.48 6.59
C VAL A 230 -7.02 10.03 7.95
N SER A 231 -7.21 9.24 9.00
CA SER A 231 -7.01 9.67 10.39
C SER A 231 -5.84 8.96 11.09
N LEU A 232 -4.70 8.75 10.41
CA LEU A 232 -3.49 8.20 11.07
C LEU A 232 -3.10 8.94 12.35
N PRO A 233 -3.24 10.28 12.47
CA PRO A 233 -2.99 10.97 13.75
C PRO A 233 -3.92 10.51 14.88
N GLY A 234 -5.15 10.10 14.56
CA GLY A 234 -6.13 9.59 15.53
C GLY A 234 -6.02 8.09 15.83
N LEU A 235 -5.13 7.38 15.14
CA LEU A 235 -4.89 5.95 15.39
C LEU A 235 -4.31 5.77 16.79
N THR A 236 -4.85 4.83 17.58
CA THR A 236 -4.30 4.46 18.88
C THR A 236 -2.83 4.07 18.73
N ALA A 237 -1.94 4.69 19.49
CA ALA A 237 -0.53 4.39 19.41
C ALA A 237 -0.28 2.94 19.85
N SER A 238 0.45 2.18 19.05
CA SER A 238 0.89 0.85 19.45
C SER A 238 2.05 0.95 20.45
N PRO A 239 2.05 0.14 21.51
CA PRO A 239 3.16 0.09 22.45
C PRO A 239 4.42 -0.52 21.83
N TYR A 240 4.27 -1.30 20.76
CA TYR A 240 5.36 -2.06 20.14
C TYR A 240 5.61 -1.64 18.69
N SER A 241 6.83 -1.86 18.24
CA SER A 241 7.31 -1.56 16.89
C SER A 241 8.41 -2.52 16.48
N LEU A 242 8.39 -2.95 15.23
CA LEU A 242 9.42 -3.84 14.67
C LEU A 242 10.62 -3.07 14.08
N ASP A 243 10.56 -1.75 14.01
CA ASP A 243 11.61 -0.91 13.44
C ASP A 243 12.60 -0.37 14.50
N LEU A 244 12.38 -0.72 15.78
CA LEU A 244 13.18 -0.26 16.91
C LEU A 244 13.34 -1.38 17.94
N ALA A 245 14.58 -1.83 18.18
CA ALA A 245 14.88 -2.95 19.08
C ALA A 245 14.33 -2.77 20.50
N SER A 246 14.33 -1.54 21.03
CA SER A 246 13.79 -1.22 22.37
C SER A 246 12.26 -1.24 22.44
N LYS A 247 11.57 -1.40 21.32
CA LYS A 247 10.10 -1.46 21.22
C LYS A 247 9.59 -2.77 20.64
N LEU A 248 10.42 -3.79 20.53
CA LEU A 248 9.96 -5.11 20.12
C LEU A 248 8.95 -5.65 21.14
N PRO A 249 7.91 -6.37 20.70
CA PRO A 249 7.01 -7.07 21.60
C PRO A 249 7.75 -8.18 22.34
N LEU A 250 7.15 -8.68 23.42
CA LEU A 250 7.67 -9.86 24.11
C LEU A 250 7.59 -11.06 23.15
N LEU A 251 8.70 -11.75 22.95
CA LEU A 251 8.83 -12.89 22.04
C LEU A 251 8.56 -14.22 22.76
N THR A 252 7.63 -14.25 23.71
CA THR A 252 7.22 -15.47 24.42
C THR A 252 5.96 -16.02 23.77
N ASP A 253 5.96 -17.32 23.47
CA ASP A 253 4.77 -18.00 22.95
C ASP A 253 3.66 -17.98 24.02
N PRO A 254 2.44 -17.46 23.71
CA PRO A 254 1.32 -17.48 24.64
C PRO A 254 0.94 -18.88 25.10
N SER A 255 1.18 -19.91 24.27
CA SER A 255 0.93 -21.31 24.62
C SER A 255 1.85 -21.84 25.73
N SER A 256 3.00 -21.20 25.96
CA SER A 256 3.91 -21.57 27.05
C SER A 256 3.50 -21.02 28.42
N GLN A 257 2.45 -20.18 28.50
CA GLN A 257 1.96 -19.60 29.75
C GLN A 257 0.78 -20.38 30.39
N VAL A 258 0.35 -21.49 29.81
CA VAL A 258 -0.85 -22.24 30.30
C VAL A 258 -0.51 -23.31 31.32
N GLU A 259 0.74 -23.53 31.69
CA GLU A 259 1.08 -24.50 32.73
C GLU A 259 1.65 -23.83 34.00
N ILE A 260 0.84 -23.11 34.75
CA ILE A 260 0.96 -23.03 36.22
C ILE A 260 -0.42 -22.65 36.80
N SER A 261 -1.30 -23.61 36.94
CA SER A 261 -2.36 -23.55 37.96
C SER A 261 -2.32 -24.85 38.74
N HIS A 262 -1.68 -24.76 39.87
CA HIS A 262 -1.78 -25.75 40.93
C HIS A 262 -3.12 -25.67 41.65
#